data_03d217e1e739c6ee75c3c4a99db4d0e3
#
_entry.id   03d217e1e739c6ee75c3c4a99db4d0e3
#
_cell.length_a   1.000
_cell.length_b   1.000
_cell.length_c   1.000
_cell.angle_alpha   90.00
_cell.angle_beta   90.00
_cell.angle_gamma   90.00
#
_symmetry.space_group_name_H-M   'P 1'
#
loop_
_entity.id
_entity.type
_entity.pdbx_description
1 polymer ?
#
loop_
_entity_poly.entity_id
_entity_poly.type
_entity_poly.pdbx_seq_one_letter_code
_entity_poly.pdbx_strand_id
1 'polypeptide(L)'
;MTTRGEFSSRIGFILAASGSAVGLGNIWGFPAQVASNGGAAFVLMYLILAFLLAYPVLMAEFLIGRATESNVVDALGKVSKGISGRLVGMWGIVTVSLILAFYGIVGGWMLAYTLEAVASLAGLEETAQWLVSQSVSRNIIF
;
A
#
# COMPACT_ATOMS: atom_id res chain seq x y z
N MET A 1 24.63 18.58 -8.19
CA MET A 1 24.37 17.37 -7.40
C MET A 1 23.16 17.68 -6.53
N THR A 2 22.01 17.12 -6.87
CA THR A 2 20.82 17.24 -6.01
C THR A 2 21.04 16.34 -4.80
N THR A 3 21.19 16.95 -3.62
CA THR A 3 21.24 16.22 -2.35
C THR A 3 19.93 15.45 -2.19
N ARG A 4 19.96 14.13 -2.28
CA ARG A 4 18.83 13.29 -1.92
C ARG A 4 18.48 13.57 -0.46
N GLY A 5 17.20 13.80 -0.18
CA GLY A 5 16.71 13.95 1.18
C GLY A 5 16.97 12.65 1.96
N GLU A 6 17.71 12.75 3.05
CA GLU A 6 17.93 11.64 3.97
C GLU A 6 17.10 11.85 5.23
N PHE A 7 16.64 10.75 5.84
CA PHE A 7 15.95 10.84 7.13
C PHE A 7 16.94 11.28 8.22
N SER A 8 16.62 12.37 8.88
CA SER A 8 17.44 12.95 9.94
C SER A 8 17.49 12.11 11.23
N SER A 9 16.56 11.18 11.41
CA SER A 9 16.48 10.32 12.59
C SER A 9 16.06 8.89 12.27
N ARG A 10 16.55 7.93 13.04
CA ARG A 10 16.15 6.51 12.93
C ARG A 10 14.65 6.33 13.23
N ILE A 11 14.13 7.05 14.22
CA ILE A 11 12.72 7.01 14.59
C ILE A 11 11.86 7.56 13.44
N GLY A 12 12.26 8.67 12.81
CA GLY A 12 11.57 9.23 11.65
C GLY A 12 11.49 8.24 10.49
N PHE A 13 12.57 7.52 10.20
CA PHE A 13 12.56 6.46 9.19
C PHE A 13 11.61 5.32 9.56
N ILE A 14 11.66 4.81 10.80
CA ILE A 14 10.79 3.71 11.25
C ILE A 14 9.31 4.13 11.17
N LEU A 15 8.97 5.33 11.62
CA LEU A 15 7.59 5.83 11.56
C LEU A 15 7.10 6.00 10.12
N ALA A 16 7.93 6.54 9.24
CA ALA A 16 7.60 6.68 7.83
C ALA A 16 7.40 5.31 7.14
N ALA A 17 8.32 4.37 7.37
CA ALA A 17 8.23 3.01 6.83
C ALA A 17 7.00 2.26 7.38
N SER A 18 6.75 2.35 8.69
CA SER A 18 5.57 1.73 9.31
C SER A 18 4.27 2.35 8.80
N GLY A 19 4.21 3.68 8.69
CA GLY A 19 3.04 4.38 8.18
C GLY A 19 2.73 4.03 6.73
N SER A 20 3.75 3.89 5.89
CA SER A 20 3.57 3.47 4.50
C SER A 20 3.14 2.00 4.34
N ALA A 21 3.45 1.16 5.33
CA ALA A 21 3.07 -0.25 5.32
C ALA A 21 1.61 -0.49 5.76
N VAL A 22 0.99 0.48 6.46
CA VAL A 22 -0.41 0.36 6.90
C VAL A 22 -1.34 0.68 5.73
N GLY A 23 -2.18 -0.28 5.37
CA GLY A 23 -3.13 -0.14 4.28
C GLY A 23 -4.42 -0.91 4.55
N LEU A 24 -5.36 -0.84 3.61
CA LEU A 24 -6.65 -1.54 3.67
C LEU A 24 -6.51 -3.05 3.92
N GLY A 25 -5.47 -3.66 3.35
CA GLY A 25 -5.16 -5.06 3.58
C GLY A 25 -4.96 -5.39 5.06
N ASN A 26 -4.30 -4.51 5.79
CA ASN A 26 -4.00 -4.73 7.21
C ASN A 26 -5.21 -4.43 8.11
N ILE A 27 -6.00 -3.41 7.77
CA ILE A 27 -7.11 -2.95 8.60
C ILE A 27 -8.37 -3.78 8.36
N TRP A 28 -8.65 -4.16 7.13
CA TRP A 28 -9.85 -4.90 6.76
C TRP A 28 -9.58 -6.30 6.24
N GLY A 29 -8.66 -6.46 5.29
CA GLY A 29 -8.40 -7.75 4.64
C GLY A 29 -7.83 -8.79 5.59
N PHE A 30 -6.84 -8.42 6.40
CA PHE A 30 -6.21 -9.36 7.33
C PHE A 30 -7.16 -9.86 8.42
N PRO A 31 -7.96 -9.02 9.13
CA PRO A 31 -8.96 -9.52 10.08
C PRO A 31 -10.01 -10.43 9.45
N ALA A 32 -10.47 -10.13 8.23
CA ALA A 32 -11.39 -10.99 7.50
C ALA A 32 -10.78 -12.37 7.20
N GLN A 33 -9.51 -12.40 6.77
CA GLN A 33 -8.79 -13.67 6.54
C GLN A 33 -8.58 -14.45 7.84
N VAL A 34 -8.25 -13.78 8.93
CA VAL A 34 -8.14 -14.42 10.25
C VAL A 34 -9.45 -15.09 10.65
N ALA A 35 -10.57 -14.39 10.50
CA ALA A 35 -11.89 -14.90 10.87
C ALA A 35 -12.30 -16.12 10.02
N SER A 36 -11.98 -16.14 8.73
CA SER A 36 -12.39 -17.20 7.81
C SER A 36 -11.44 -18.39 7.76
N ASN A 37 -10.21 -18.27 8.28
CA ASN A 37 -9.17 -19.30 8.12
C ASN A 37 -8.65 -19.87 9.46
N GLY A 38 -9.50 -19.97 10.47
CA GLY A 38 -9.15 -20.67 11.73
C GLY A 38 -8.54 -19.77 12.82
N GLY A 39 -8.72 -18.45 12.73
CA GLY A 39 -8.40 -17.52 13.80
C GLY A 39 -6.94 -17.53 14.25
N ALA A 40 -6.71 -17.95 15.50
CA ALA A 40 -5.38 -17.95 16.11
C ALA A 40 -4.35 -18.82 15.37
N ALA A 41 -4.77 -19.96 14.82
CA ALA A 41 -3.88 -20.82 14.05
C ALA A 41 -3.38 -20.15 12.77
N PHE A 42 -4.25 -19.43 12.07
CA PHE A 42 -3.88 -18.61 10.93
C PHE A 42 -2.88 -17.51 11.32
N VAL A 43 -3.11 -16.79 12.42
CA VAL A 43 -2.21 -15.75 12.91
C VAL A 43 -0.82 -16.32 13.23
N LEU A 44 -0.77 -17.48 13.91
CA LEU A 44 0.50 -18.13 14.22
C LEU A 44 1.27 -18.50 12.95
N MET A 45 0.61 -19.13 11.99
CA MET A 45 1.23 -19.49 10.70
C MET A 45 1.69 -18.24 9.93
N TYR A 46 0.87 -17.18 9.92
CA TYR A 46 1.23 -15.90 9.33
C TYR A 46 2.52 -15.33 9.94
N LEU A 47 2.63 -15.31 11.27
CA LEU A 47 3.84 -14.83 11.95
C LEU A 47 5.08 -15.64 11.60
N ILE A 48 4.96 -16.97 11.57
CA ILE A 48 6.07 -17.84 11.17
C ILE A 48 6.52 -17.51 9.74
N LEU A 49 5.57 -17.41 8.79
CA LEU A 49 5.87 -17.09 7.40
C LEU A 49 6.40 -15.66 7.23
N ALA A 50 5.92 -14.70 8.01
CA ALA A 50 6.44 -13.33 8.00
C ALA A 50 7.92 -13.29 8.40
N PHE A 51 8.33 -14.02 9.43
CA PHE A 51 9.73 -14.10 9.83
C PHE A 51 10.59 -14.90 8.85
N LEU A 52 10.09 -15.99 8.31
CA LEU A 52 10.87 -16.87 7.44
C LEU A 52 10.98 -16.35 6.00
N LEU A 53 9.94 -15.68 5.49
CA LEU A 53 9.88 -15.26 4.09
C LEU A 53 9.91 -13.74 3.95
N ALA A 54 9.02 -13.01 4.64
CA ALA A 54 8.90 -11.57 4.42
C ALA A 54 10.10 -10.79 4.97
N TYR A 55 10.62 -11.16 6.14
CA TYR A 55 11.77 -10.48 6.73
C TYR A 55 13.05 -10.58 5.88
N PRO A 56 13.48 -11.74 5.37
CA PRO A 56 14.65 -11.83 4.49
C PRO A 56 14.47 -11.05 3.18
N VAL A 57 13.26 -11.06 2.59
CA VAL A 57 12.96 -10.29 1.38
C VAL A 57 13.07 -8.78 1.66
N LEU A 58 12.50 -8.30 2.75
CA LEU A 58 12.60 -6.90 3.17
C LEU A 58 14.05 -6.46 3.40
N MET A 59 14.85 -7.32 4.04
CA MET A 59 16.27 -7.05 4.23
C MET A 59 17.03 -6.98 2.90
N ALA A 60 16.71 -7.85 1.95
CA ALA A 60 17.29 -7.81 0.60
C ALA A 60 16.92 -6.51 -0.13
N GLU A 61 15.67 -6.06 -0.04
CA GLU A 61 15.23 -4.79 -0.63
C GLU A 61 16.01 -3.60 -0.05
N PHE A 62 16.16 -3.53 1.28
CA PHE A 62 16.94 -2.48 1.92
C PHE A 62 18.43 -2.50 1.53
N LEU A 63 19.02 -3.69 1.43
CA LEU A 63 20.41 -3.84 1.00
C LEU A 63 20.60 -3.37 -0.44
N ILE A 64 19.72 -3.76 -1.36
CA ILE A 64 19.75 -3.32 -2.75
C ILE A 64 19.56 -1.80 -2.84
N GLY A 65 18.55 -1.25 -2.17
CA GLY A 65 18.29 0.18 -2.17
C GLY A 65 19.48 0.99 -1.65
N ARG A 66 20.10 0.56 -0.54
CA ARG A 66 21.26 1.21 0.06
C ARG A 66 22.53 1.07 -0.79
N ALA A 67 22.73 -0.10 -1.40
CA ALA A 67 23.94 -0.35 -2.20
C ALA A 67 23.92 0.35 -3.56
N THR A 68 22.72 0.57 -4.12
CA THR A 68 22.60 1.13 -5.48
C THR A 68 22.30 2.62 -5.50
N GLU A 69 21.72 3.17 -4.44
CA GLU A 69 21.27 4.56 -4.28
C GLU A 69 20.52 5.09 -5.52
N SER A 70 19.72 4.24 -6.16
CA SER A 70 19.04 4.54 -7.41
C SER A 70 17.57 4.13 -7.36
N ASN A 71 16.79 4.52 -8.37
CA ASN A 71 15.41 4.06 -8.50
C ASN A 71 15.36 2.53 -8.74
N VAL A 72 14.18 1.92 -8.56
CA VAL A 72 14.01 0.46 -8.59
C VAL A 72 14.45 -0.16 -9.93
N VAL A 73 14.23 0.53 -11.06
CA VAL A 73 14.60 0.01 -12.39
C VAL A 73 16.11 -0.05 -12.57
N ASP A 74 16.79 1.03 -12.20
CA ASP A 74 18.24 1.11 -12.30
C ASP A 74 18.92 0.24 -11.22
N ALA A 75 18.34 0.17 -10.01
CA ALA A 75 18.83 -0.68 -8.94
C ALA A 75 18.87 -2.15 -9.38
N LEU A 76 17.75 -2.68 -9.86
CA LEU A 76 17.66 -4.05 -10.35
C LEU A 76 18.50 -4.28 -11.61
N GLY A 77 18.60 -3.27 -12.49
CA GLY A 77 19.50 -3.32 -13.64
C GLY A 77 20.97 -3.43 -13.25
N LYS A 78 21.40 -2.71 -12.21
CA LYS A 78 22.78 -2.78 -11.68
C LYS A 78 23.07 -4.13 -11.03
N VAL A 79 22.13 -4.66 -10.22
CA VAL A 79 22.29 -5.94 -9.51
C VAL A 79 22.32 -7.11 -10.49
N SER A 80 21.42 -7.16 -11.46
CA SER A 80 21.35 -8.24 -12.45
C SER A 80 22.38 -8.13 -13.57
N LYS A 81 23.11 -7.01 -13.64
CA LYS A 81 24.07 -6.69 -14.71
C LYS A 81 23.47 -6.82 -16.12
N GLY A 82 22.16 -6.58 -16.29
CA GLY A 82 21.52 -6.79 -17.58
C GLY A 82 20.13 -6.18 -17.73
N ILE A 83 19.58 -6.37 -18.93
CA ILE A 83 18.26 -5.85 -19.31
C ILE A 83 17.12 -6.53 -18.54
N SER A 84 17.33 -7.79 -18.12
CA SER A 84 16.33 -8.56 -17.37
C SER A 84 15.94 -7.90 -16.06
N GLY A 85 16.90 -7.37 -15.29
CA GLY A 85 16.60 -6.65 -14.05
C GLY A 85 15.85 -5.36 -14.28
N ARG A 86 16.17 -4.62 -15.37
CA ARG A 86 15.41 -3.43 -15.73
C ARG A 86 13.96 -3.75 -16.09
N LEU A 87 13.72 -4.84 -16.83
CA LEU A 87 12.37 -5.29 -17.16
C LEU A 87 11.58 -5.63 -15.90
N VAL A 88 12.17 -6.37 -14.95
CA VAL A 88 11.54 -6.68 -13.67
C VAL A 88 11.22 -5.39 -12.89
N GLY A 89 12.14 -4.43 -12.86
CA GLY A 89 11.91 -3.12 -12.24
C GLY A 89 10.76 -2.34 -12.88
N MET A 90 10.65 -2.35 -14.20
CA MET A 90 9.53 -1.73 -14.93
C MET A 90 8.20 -2.41 -14.61
N TRP A 91 8.15 -3.74 -14.59
CA TRP A 91 6.97 -4.48 -14.16
C TRP A 91 6.57 -4.13 -12.73
N GLY A 92 7.54 -3.94 -11.83
CA GLY A 92 7.31 -3.44 -10.48
C GLY A 92 6.60 -2.08 -10.46
N ILE A 93 7.03 -1.14 -11.28
CA ILE A 93 6.38 0.18 -11.40
C ILE A 93 4.95 0.03 -11.92
N VAL A 94 4.72 -0.77 -12.95
CA VAL A 94 3.36 -1.03 -13.48
C VAL A 94 2.47 -1.61 -12.38
N THR A 95 2.95 -2.60 -11.64
CA THR A 95 2.21 -3.22 -10.53
C THR A 95 1.82 -2.19 -9.46
N VAL A 96 2.76 -1.37 -9.01
CA VAL A 96 2.51 -0.33 -8.00
C VAL A 96 1.52 0.72 -8.53
N SER A 97 1.60 1.08 -9.81
CA SER A 97 0.66 2.02 -10.43
C SER A 97 -0.77 1.47 -10.48
N LEU A 98 -0.94 0.18 -10.79
CA LEU A 98 -2.24 -0.49 -10.77
C LEU A 98 -2.80 -0.57 -9.34
N ILE A 99 -1.95 -0.88 -8.36
CA ILE A 99 -2.35 -0.88 -6.94
C ILE A 99 -2.79 0.52 -6.52
N LEU A 100 -2.05 1.56 -6.90
CA LEU A 100 -2.41 2.95 -6.59
C LEU A 100 -3.76 3.34 -7.20
N ALA A 101 -4.02 2.95 -8.45
CA ALA A 101 -5.31 3.17 -9.10
C ALA A 101 -6.46 2.48 -8.35
N PHE A 102 -6.25 1.23 -7.93
CA PHE A 102 -7.21 0.50 -7.09
C PHE A 102 -7.47 1.21 -5.75
N TYR A 103 -6.42 1.64 -5.06
CA TYR A 103 -6.56 2.41 -3.82
C TYR A 103 -7.27 3.75 -4.02
N GLY A 104 -7.09 4.40 -5.18
CA GLY A 104 -7.82 5.61 -5.54
C GLY A 104 -9.33 5.38 -5.59
N ILE A 105 -9.77 4.29 -6.23
CA ILE A 105 -11.19 3.92 -6.31
C ILE A 105 -11.77 3.61 -4.93
N VAL A 106 -11.09 2.78 -4.14
CA VAL A 106 -11.55 2.41 -2.79
C VAL A 106 -11.54 3.62 -1.84
N GLY A 107 -10.53 4.50 -1.97
CA GLY A 107 -10.46 5.76 -1.23
C GLY A 107 -11.62 6.69 -1.56
N GLY A 108 -12.02 6.76 -2.84
CA GLY A 108 -13.21 7.49 -3.27
C GLY A 108 -14.50 6.97 -2.63
N TRP A 109 -14.66 5.64 -2.56
CA TRP A 109 -15.80 5.04 -1.84
C TRP A 109 -15.80 5.37 -0.35
N MET A 110 -14.67 5.24 0.32
CA MET A 110 -14.55 5.56 1.74
C MET A 110 -14.89 7.03 2.02
N LEU A 111 -14.42 7.94 1.15
CA LEU A 111 -14.74 9.35 1.26
C LEU A 111 -16.25 9.59 1.08
N ALA A 112 -16.86 8.98 0.05
CA ALA A 112 -18.29 9.11 -0.22
C ALA A 112 -19.14 8.64 0.98
N TYR A 113 -18.85 7.47 1.54
CA TYR A 113 -19.57 6.96 2.73
C TYR A 113 -19.34 7.80 3.99
N THR A 114 -18.13 8.35 4.14
CA THR A 114 -17.85 9.26 5.27
C THR A 114 -18.65 10.55 5.16
N LEU A 115 -18.69 11.14 3.96
CA LEU A 115 -19.45 12.36 3.70
C LEU A 115 -20.97 12.13 3.79
N GLU A 116 -21.45 10.95 3.35
CA GLU A 116 -22.85 10.55 3.53
C GLU A 116 -23.24 10.51 5.02
N ALA A 117 -22.42 9.86 5.85
CA ALA A 117 -22.68 9.82 7.28
C ALA A 117 -22.72 11.23 7.93
N VAL A 118 -21.80 12.11 7.52
CA VAL A 118 -21.78 13.51 8.00
C VAL A 118 -23.01 14.29 7.50
N ALA A 119 -23.40 14.12 6.24
CA ALA A 119 -24.57 14.78 5.67
C ALA A 119 -25.87 14.33 6.34
N SER A 120 -26.01 13.03 6.63
CA SER A 120 -27.15 12.48 7.40
C SER A 120 -27.23 13.07 8.81
N LEU A 121 -26.12 13.19 9.52
CA LEU A 121 -26.07 13.82 10.83
C LEU A 121 -26.42 15.31 10.79
N ALA A 122 -26.17 15.98 9.69
CA ALA A 122 -26.53 17.38 9.47
C ALA A 122 -27.98 17.57 8.99
N GLY A 123 -28.76 16.49 8.83
CA GLY A 123 -30.14 16.53 8.33
C GLY A 123 -30.27 16.76 6.82
N LEU A 124 -29.18 16.57 6.06
CA LEU A 124 -29.13 16.76 4.61
C LEU A 124 -29.36 15.40 3.88
N GLU A 125 -30.53 14.81 4.10
CA GLU A 125 -30.88 13.47 3.60
C GLU A 125 -30.75 13.33 2.07
N GLU A 126 -31.15 14.34 1.31
CA GLU A 126 -31.02 14.34 -0.16
C GLU A 126 -29.56 14.28 -0.61
N THR A 127 -28.69 15.05 0.05
CA THR A 127 -27.25 15.09 -0.22
C THR A 127 -26.60 13.77 0.16
N ALA A 128 -26.99 13.19 1.29
CA ALA A 128 -26.51 11.89 1.77
C ALA A 128 -26.82 10.79 0.74
N GLN A 129 -28.09 10.70 0.32
CA GLN A 129 -28.51 9.74 -0.70
C GLN A 129 -27.81 9.97 -2.04
N TRP A 130 -27.61 11.22 -2.45
CA TRP A 130 -26.88 11.55 -3.67
C TRP A 130 -25.42 11.07 -3.65
N LEU A 131 -24.73 11.15 -2.52
CA LEU A 131 -23.34 10.70 -2.37
C LEU A 131 -23.17 9.19 -2.58
N VAL A 132 -24.14 8.39 -2.13
CA VAL A 132 -24.07 6.92 -2.16
C VAL A 132 -24.83 6.30 -3.32
N SER A 133 -25.93 6.92 -3.80
CA SER A 133 -26.84 6.34 -4.82
C SER A 133 -26.22 6.19 -6.19
N GLN A 134 -25.03 6.67 -6.42
CA GLN A 134 -24.43 6.69 -7.73
C GLN A 134 -23.34 5.65 -7.90
N SER A 135 -23.55 4.88 -8.95
CA SER A 135 -22.69 3.86 -9.51
C SER A 135 -21.21 4.24 -9.64
N VAL A 136 -20.39 3.26 -9.86
CA VAL A 136 -18.96 3.23 -10.15
C VAL A 136 -18.41 4.47 -10.88
N SER A 137 -19.21 5.12 -11.75
CA SER A 137 -18.76 6.28 -12.53
C SER A 137 -18.52 7.55 -11.71
N ARG A 138 -19.20 7.78 -10.57
CA ARG A 138 -18.91 8.92 -9.69
C ARG A 138 -17.80 8.63 -8.71
N ASN A 139 -17.64 7.41 -8.29
CA ASN A 139 -16.57 7.00 -7.39
C ASN A 139 -15.19 7.04 -8.05
N ILE A 140 -15.13 7.21 -9.38
CA ILE A 140 -13.89 7.43 -10.14
C ILE A 140 -13.48 8.93 -10.16
N ILE A 141 -14.38 9.83 -9.81
CA ILE A 141 -14.13 11.28 -9.85
C ILE A 141 -13.50 11.80 -8.55
N PHE A 142 -13.62 11.07 -7.45
CA PHE A 142 -12.95 11.35 -6.19
C PHE A 142 -11.71 10.47 -6.04
#